data_4041f1d24860dd52470d9a3511f0a5de
#
_entry.id   4041f1d24860dd52470d9a3511f0a5de
#
_cell.length_a   1.000
_cell.length_b   1.000
_cell.length_c   1.000
_cell.angle_alpha   90.00
_cell.angle_beta   90.00
_cell.angle_gamma   90.00
#
_symmetry.space_group_name_H-M   'P 1'
#
loop_
_entity.id
_entity.type
_entity.pdbx_description
1 polymer ?
#
loop_
_entity_poly.entity_id
_entity_poly.type
_entity_poly.pdbx_seq_one_letter_code
_entity_poly.pdbx_strand_id
1 'polypeptide(L)'
;MSQQEGFVNLVAADDGRVLARARAPSLYREARLGSLPSCLTYHSGWQFRSDDHDAIDRLVGADRRNLLHRWEAWRLRLVLVMVPAFAGGFLIWRWGLDLLVALAVALTPAGLPERIDTGHVAFIDQVMAVPSALDDEEKEEVRLIFRDIVSVAPEPPFAPYTLLFRDITGLGPNAFALPGGTIIVTDTLVRTFPDPDVIAGVLGHEIAHVSERHGLKRVYRSIGTFLLVALIAGDVGPIVEEMLLEGALLLSLGRSRNQELEADRIGIGLAFEAGYDPEALVHLFEHLSDDSGVPSWLSTHPALDERVPAIRRTADGIRQATR
;
A
#
# COMPACT_ATOMS: atom_id res chain seq x y z
N MET A 1 15.67 -60.17 15.06
CA MET A 1 14.19 -60.26 15.10
C MET A 1 13.70 -61.21 14.02
N SER A 2 12.64 -61.96 14.28
CA SER A 2 12.00 -62.84 13.31
C SER A 2 10.48 -62.65 13.36
N GLN A 3 9.80 -62.80 12.24
CA GLN A 3 8.33 -62.74 12.19
C GLN A 3 7.79 -64.15 11.90
N GLN A 4 6.92 -64.65 12.75
CA GLN A 4 6.21 -65.90 12.57
C GLN A 4 4.73 -65.72 12.92
N GLU A 5 3.83 -66.14 12.05
CA GLU A 5 2.37 -66.15 12.28
C GLU A 5 1.80 -64.76 12.74
N GLY A 6 2.31 -63.69 12.20
CA GLY A 6 1.86 -62.34 12.54
C GLY A 6 2.44 -61.76 13.85
N PHE A 7 3.32 -62.50 14.52
CA PHE A 7 4.04 -62.03 15.68
C PHE A 7 5.48 -61.62 15.33
N VAL A 8 5.96 -60.59 15.98
CA VAL A 8 7.36 -60.12 15.93
C VAL A 8 8.04 -60.59 17.17
N ASN A 9 9.03 -61.46 17.06
CA ASN A 9 9.78 -62.01 18.14
C ASN A 9 11.13 -61.27 18.29
N LEU A 10 11.44 -60.81 19.48
CA LEU A 10 12.78 -60.40 19.87
C LEU A 10 13.52 -61.61 20.37
N VAL A 11 14.63 -61.95 19.69
CA VAL A 11 15.39 -63.20 19.97
C VAL A 11 16.80 -62.78 20.39
N ALA A 12 17.31 -63.43 21.44
CA ALA A 12 18.69 -63.28 21.89
C ALA A 12 19.62 -63.78 20.78
N ALA A 13 20.75 -63.11 20.59
CA ALA A 13 21.68 -63.43 19.49
C ALA A 13 22.61 -64.61 19.80
N ASP A 14 22.77 -64.91 21.07
CA ASP A 14 23.70 -65.93 21.61
C ASP A 14 23.11 -67.34 21.62
N ASP A 15 21.86 -67.49 22.07
CA ASP A 15 21.22 -68.76 22.28
C ASP A 15 19.89 -68.97 21.54
N GLY A 16 19.46 -67.97 20.78
CA GLY A 16 18.22 -68.03 19.98
C GLY A 16 16.94 -67.99 20.81
N ARG A 17 17.01 -67.71 22.13
CA ARG A 17 15.87 -67.66 23.04
C ARG A 17 14.99 -66.45 22.77
N VAL A 18 13.68 -66.63 22.70
CA VAL A 18 12.73 -65.54 22.55
C VAL A 18 12.65 -64.71 23.83
N LEU A 19 13.06 -63.45 23.79
CA LEU A 19 13.07 -62.50 24.88
C LEU A 19 11.74 -61.80 25.03
N ALA A 20 11.11 -61.45 23.91
CA ALA A 20 9.79 -60.82 23.88
C ALA A 20 9.06 -61.21 22.58
N ARG A 21 7.74 -61.26 22.70
CA ARG A 21 6.82 -61.57 21.57
C ARG A 21 5.63 -60.62 21.61
N ALA A 22 5.32 -60.00 20.46
CA ALA A 22 4.15 -59.13 20.33
C ALA A 22 3.60 -59.17 18.91
N ARG A 23 2.31 -58.87 18.74
CA ARG A 23 1.75 -58.65 17.39
C ARG A 23 2.29 -57.33 16.82
N ALA A 24 2.56 -57.27 15.55
CA ALA A 24 3.07 -56.04 14.88
C ALA A 24 2.25 -54.79 15.22
N PRO A 25 0.88 -54.81 15.22
CA PRO A 25 0.09 -53.63 15.56
C PRO A 25 0.15 -53.20 17.04
N SER A 26 0.61 -54.08 17.93
CA SER A 26 0.69 -53.80 19.39
C SER A 26 2.08 -53.33 19.85
N LEU A 27 3.04 -53.24 18.93
CA LEU A 27 4.34 -52.64 19.18
C LEU A 27 4.27 -51.12 19.13
N TYR A 28 4.77 -50.46 20.16
CA TYR A 28 4.90 -49.01 20.13
C TYR A 28 6.18 -48.66 19.39
N ARG A 29 6.02 -47.88 18.31
CA ARG A 29 7.10 -47.35 17.49
C ARG A 29 7.26 -45.87 17.81
N GLU A 30 8.44 -45.47 18.21
CA GLU A 30 8.76 -44.07 18.36
C GLU A 30 8.83 -43.38 16.97
N ALA A 31 8.38 -42.12 16.90
CA ALA A 31 8.45 -41.35 15.68
C ALA A 31 9.92 -41.17 15.26
N ARG A 32 10.20 -41.38 13.97
CA ARG A 32 11.54 -41.23 13.43
C ARG A 32 11.98 -39.77 13.46
N LEU A 33 13.11 -39.48 14.08
CA LEU A 33 13.71 -38.16 14.16
C LEU A 33 15.06 -38.17 13.47
N GLY A 34 15.11 -37.61 12.26
CA GLY A 34 16.35 -37.50 11.49
C GLY A 34 17.05 -38.84 11.22
N SER A 35 18.34 -38.95 11.56
CA SER A 35 19.18 -40.15 11.40
C SER A 35 19.23 -41.04 12.64
N LEU A 36 18.39 -40.80 13.65
CA LEU A 36 18.39 -41.61 14.88
C LEU A 36 17.84 -43.02 14.60
N PRO A 37 18.37 -44.06 15.31
CA PRO A 37 17.89 -45.44 15.19
C PRO A 37 16.38 -45.54 15.48
N SER A 38 15.68 -46.34 14.69
CA SER A 38 14.25 -46.64 15.00
C SER A 38 14.16 -47.50 16.28
N CYS A 39 13.26 -47.12 17.16
CA CYS A 39 13.00 -47.84 18.42
C CYS A 39 11.62 -48.51 18.39
N LEU A 40 11.59 -49.81 18.71
CA LEU A 40 10.39 -50.59 18.94
C LEU A 40 10.31 -50.98 20.39
N THR A 41 9.23 -50.64 21.08
CA THR A 41 9.00 -50.95 22.48
C THR A 41 7.93 -52.03 22.61
N TYR A 42 8.25 -53.10 23.29
CA TYR A 42 7.36 -54.21 23.66
C TYR A 42 6.65 -53.92 24.98
N HIS A 43 5.45 -54.44 25.18
CA HIS A 43 4.69 -54.29 26.42
C HIS A 43 5.42 -54.85 27.65
N SER A 44 6.36 -55.80 27.45
CA SER A 44 7.25 -56.32 28.49
C SER A 44 8.38 -55.37 28.91
N GLY A 45 8.46 -54.17 28.36
CA GLY A 45 9.49 -53.19 28.64
C GLY A 45 10.76 -53.33 27.77
N TRP A 46 10.89 -54.40 27.00
CA TRP A 46 12.03 -54.57 26.10
C TRP A 46 11.98 -53.53 24.97
N GLN A 47 13.15 -52.96 24.67
CA GLN A 47 13.32 -52.02 23.54
C GLN A 47 14.30 -52.62 22.52
N PHE A 48 13.95 -52.53 21.24
CA PHE A 48 14.83 -52.90 20.14
C PHE A 48 15.13 -51.65 19.32
N ARG A 49 16.41 -51.38 19.11
CA ARG A 49 16.91 -50.25 18.31
C ARG A 49 17.66 -50.75 17.11
N SER A 50 17.44 -50.15 15.95
CA SER A 50 18.15 -50.48 14.71
C SER A 50 18.24 -49.31 13.77
N ASP A 51 19.36 -49.20 13.08
CA ASP A 51 19.61 -48.25 11.99
C ASP A 51 19.04 -48.75 10.64
N ASP A 52 18.71 -50.08 10.55
CA ASP A 52 18.01 -50.61 9.38
C ASP A 52 16.52 -50.37 9.47
N HIS A 53 16.17 -49.16 9.03
CA HIS A 53 14.79 -48.67 9.01
C HIS A 53 13.89 -49.47 8.09
N ASP A 54 14.44 -49.95 6.95
CA ASP A 54 13.67 -50.70 5.96
C ASP A 54 13.35 -52.12 6.45
N ALA A 55 14.23 -52.72 7.24
CA ALA A 55 13.94 -54.02 7.93
C ALA A 55 12.80 -53.84 8.95
N ILE A 56 12.82 -52.74 9.70
CA ILE A 56 11.75 -52.47 10.68
C ILE A 56 10.42 -52.19 9.98
N ASP A 57 10.41 -51.42 8.86
CA ASP A 57 9.21 -51.14 8.08
C ASP A 57 8.61 -52.43 7.47
N ARG A 58 9.45 -53.38 7.05
CA ARG A 58 9.00 -54.71 6.59
C ARG A 58 8.36 -55.56 7.72
N LEU A 59 8.86 -55.43 8.94
CA LEU A 59 8.39 -56.24 10.06
C LEU A 59 7.11 -55.71 10.72
N VAL A 60 6.96 -54.37 10.82
CA VAL A 60 5.87 -53.72 11.58
C VAL A 60 4.90 -52.96 10.71
N GLY A 61 5.21 -52.80 9.43
CA GLY A 61 4.48 -51.97 8.48
C GLY A 61 5.03 -50.54 8.42
N ALA A 62 4.95 -49.93 7.24
CA ALA A 62 5.40 -48.56 7.07
C ALA A 62 4.51 -47.59 7.86
N ASP A 63 5.12 -46.73 8.66
CA ASP A 63 4.38 -45.71 9.41
C ASP A 63 3.88 -44.62 8.46
N ARG A 64 2.55 -44.56 8.28
CA ARG A 64 1.90 -43.52 7.46
C ARG A 64 2.09 -42.09 8.01
N ARG A 65 2.55 -41.93 9.26
CA ARG A 65 2.89 -40.65 9.85
C ARG A 65 4.23 -40.07 9.35
N ASN A 66 5.03 -40.86 8.64
CA ASN A 66 6.32 -40.46 8.09
C ASN A 66 6.24 -39.69 6.75
N LEU A 67 5.09 -39.14 6.37
CA LEU A 67 5.01 -38.23 5.21
C LEU A 67 5.93 -37.01 5.40
N LEU A 68 5.99 -36.44 6.60
CA LEU A 68 6.91 -35.34 6.91
C LEU A 68 8.39 -35.72 6.65
N HIS A 69 8.81 -36.92 7.06
CA HIS A 69 10.20 -37.34 6.91
C HIS A 69 10.60 -37.60 5.45
N ARG A 70 9.66 -38.04 4.61
CA ARG A 70 9.89 -38.14 3.16
C ARG A 70 10.04 -36.75 2.51
N TRP A 71 9.47 -35.70 3.09
CA TRP A 71 9.64 -34.31 2.67
C TRP A 71 10.97 -33.72 3.14
N GLU A 72 11.42 -34.05 4.36
CA GLU A 72 12.73 -33.62 4.87
C GLU A 72 13.91 -34.22 4.08
N ALA A 73 13.80 -35.46 3.60
CA ALA A 73 14.81 -36.10 2.78
C ALA A 73 14.98 -35.44 1.38
N TRP A 74 14.07 -34.52 0.99
CA TRP A 74 14.06 -33.89 -0.32
C TRP A 74 14.43 -32.40 -0.23
N ARG A 75 15.55 -32.09 0.42
CA ARG A 75 16.05 -30.72 0.63
C ARG A 75 15.99 -29.85 -0.64
N LEU A 76 16.36 -30.40 -1.80
CA LEU A 76 16.34 -29.66 -3.06
C LEU A 76 14.89 -29.34 -3.54
N ARG A 77 13.95 -30.26 -3.38
CA ARG A 77 12.52 -30.03 -3.74
C ARG A 77 11.83 -29.06 -2.78
N LEU A 78 12.15 -29.09 -1.50
CA LEU A 78 11.68 -28.10 -0.53
C LEU A 78 12.16 -26.70 -0.92
N VAL A 79 13.43 -26.54 -1.27
CA VAL A 79 13.96 -25.26 -1.76
C VAL A 79 13.24 -24.81 -3.03
N LEU A 80 12.99 -25.73 -3.98
CA LEU A 80 12.25 -25.42 -5.22
C LEU A 80 10.80 -25.00 -5.01
N VAL A 81 10.17 -25.36 -3.89
CA VAL A 81 8.82 -24.91 -3.52
C VAL A 81 8.86 -23.65 -2.66
N MET A 82 9.77 -23.61 -1.68
CA MET A 82 9.86 -22.50 -0.74
C MET A 82 10.32 -21.20 -1.41
N VAL A 83 11.31 -21.28 -2.31
CA VAL A 83 11.82 -20.08 -3.00
C VAL A 83 10.72 -19.41 -3.85
N PRO A 84 9.97 -20.11 -4.72
CA PRO A 84 8.85 -19.50 -5.44
C PRO A 84 7.73 -19.02 -4.52
N ALA A 85 7.44 -19.72 -3.43
CA ALA A 85 6.41 -19.30 -2.46
C ALA A 85 6.81 -17.99 -1.76
N PHE A 86 8.05 -17.87 -1.29
CA PHE A 86 8.58 -16.64 -0.71
C PHE A 86 8.69 -15.52 -1.76
N ALA A 87 9.15 -15.84 -2.97
CA ALA A 87 9.20 -14.87 -4.06
C ALA A 87 7.79 -14.39 -4.43
N GLY A 88 6.82 -15.29 -4.56
CA GLY A 88 5.42 -14.95 -4.82
C GLY A 88 4.82 -14.10 -3.71
N GLY A 89 5.03 -14.48 -2.46
CA GLY A 89 4.63 -13.68 -1.29
C GLY A 89 5.25 -12.29 -1.29
N PHE A 90 6.55 -12.19 -1.58
CA PHE A 90 7.24 -10.92 -1.72
C PHE A 90 6.69 -10.06 -2.87
N LEU A 91 6.43 -10.67 -4.04
CA LEU A 91 5.83 -9.97 -5.19
C LEU A 91 4.43 -9.45 -4.86
N ILE A 92 3.58 -10.27 -4.21
CA ILE A 92 2.25 -9.87 -3.76
C ILE A 92 2.37 -8.72 -2.73
N TRP A 93 3.27 -8.85 -1.76
CA TRP A 93 3.50 -7.81 -0.77
C TRP A 93 4.02 -6.51 -1.39
N ARG A 94 4.91 -6.57 -2.39
CA ARG A 94 5.57 -5.40 -2.99
C ARG A 94 4.71 -4.67 -4.03
N TRP A 95 3.91 -5.41 -4.80
CA TRP A 95 3.13 -4.85 -5.93
C TRP A 95 1.63 -5.20 -5.89
N GLY A 96 1.23 -6.15 -5.06
CA GLY A 96 -0.15 -6.64 -5.05
C GLY A 96 -1.16 -5.55 -4.72
N LEU A 97 -0.86 -4.72 -3.72
CA LEU A 97 -1.74 -3.59 -3.36
C LEU A 97 -1.80 -2.54 -4.49
N ASP A 98 -0.68 -2.24 -5.13
CA ASP A 98 -0.63 -1.28 -6.24
C ASP A 98 -1.46 -1.77 -7.44
N LEU A 99 -1.36 -3.04 -7.77
CA LEU A 99 -2.16 -3.67 -8.82
C LEU A 99 -3.66 -3.65 -8.49
N LEU A 100 -4.03 -3.98 -7.25
CA LEU A 100 -5.42 -3.92 -6.80
C LEU A 100 -5.97 -2.49 -6.84
N VAL A 101 -5.18 -1.51 -6.41
CA VAL A 101 -5.55 -0.08 -6.50
C VAL A 101 -5.72 0.34 -7.94
N ALA A 102 -4.80 -0.01 -8.84
CA ALA A 102 -4.91 0.31 -10.26
C ALA A 102 -6.17 -0.30 -10.90
N LEU A 103 -6.48 -1.55 -10.57
CA LEU A 103 -7.70 -2.24 -11.01
C LEU A 103 -8.95 -1.55 -10.45
N ALA A 104 -8.97 -1.22 -9.16
CA ALA A 104 -10.09 -0.52 -8.54
C ALA A 104 -10.34 0.85 -9.18
N VAL A 105 -9.28 1.62 -9.44
CA VAL A 105 -9.37 2.90 -10.16
C VAL A 105 -9.91 2.71 -11.59
N ALA A 106 -9.46 1.68 -12.30
CA ALA A 106 -9.92 1.39 -13.67
C ALA A 106 -11.40 0.97 -13.73
N LEU A 107 -11.89 0.30 -12.68
CA LEU A 107 -13.27 -0.16 -12.57
C LEU A 107 -14.19 0.83 -11.85
N THR A 108 -13.69 2.02 -11.48
CA THR A 108 -14.49 3.02 -10.76
C THR A 108 -15.64 3.52 -11.62
N PRO A 109 -16.91 3.43 -11.15
CA PRO A 109 -18.04 4.02 -11.85
C PRO A 109 -17.90 5.54 -11.94
N ALA A 110 -18.28 6.13 -13.09
CA ALA A 110 -18.09 7.55 -13.38
C ALA A 110 -18.66 8.50 -12.29
N GLY A 111 -19.82 8.20 -11.71
CA GLY A 111 -20.45 9.06 -10.70
C GLY A 111 -19.93 8.87 -9.26
N LEU A 112 -19.04 7.91 -9.00
CA LEU A 112 -18.56 7.66 -7.63
C LEU A 112 -17.61 8.75 -7.13
N PRO A 113 -16.59 9.19 -7.90
CA PRO A 113 -15.69 10.24 -7.45
C PRO A 113 -16.40 11.57 -7.16
N GLU A 114 -17.41 11.94 -7.97
CA GLU A 114 -18.23 13.13 -7.74
C GLU A 114 -19.02 13.07 -6.42
N ARG A 115 -19.56 11.88 -6.08
CA ARG A 115 -20.23 11.69 -4.77
C ARG A 115 -19.25 11.77 -3.62
N ILE A 116 -18.03 11.25 -3.78
CA ILE A 116 -16.95 11.40 -2.81
C ILE A 116 -16.64 12.87 -2.59
N ASP A 117 -16.49 13.67 -3.66
CA ASP A 117 -16.24 15.10 -3.57
C ASP A 117 -17.38 15.81 -2.83
N THR A 118 -18.63 15.53 -3.18
CA THR A 118 -19.80 16.11 -2.50
C THR A 118 -19.78 15.84 -0.99
N GLY A 119 -19.45 14.60 -0.60
CA GLY A 119 -19.32 14.23 0.83
C GLY A 119 -18.17 14.96 1.51
N HIS A 120 -17.02 15.08 0.87
CA HIS A 120 -15.86 15.78 1.40
C HIS A 120 -16.12 17.30 1.54
N VAL A 121 -16.69 17.93 0.52
CA VAL A 121 -17.05 19.35 0.59
C VAL A 121 -18.03 19.61 1.73
N ALA A 122 -19.06 18.77 1.87
CA ALA A 122 -20.01 18.90 2.98
C ALA A 122 -19.34 18.75 4.36
N PHE A 123 -18.41 17.79 4.50
CA PHE A 123 -17.63 17.61 5.73
C PHE A 123 -16.75 18.83 6.02
N ILE A 124 -16.02 19.34 5.01
CA ILE A 124 -15.16 20.51 5.14
C ILE A 124 -15.99 21.72 5.57
N ASP A 125 -17.13 21.94 4.94
CA ASP A 125 -18.02 23.05 5.24
C ASP A 125 -18.66 22.98 6.65
N GLN A 126 -18.83 21.77 7.19
CA GLN A 126 -19.40 21.58 8.54
C GLN A 126 -18.36 21.66 9.66
N VAL A 127 -17.12 21.24 9.40
CA VAL A 127 -16.15 20.99 10.47
C VAL A 127 -14.97 21.99 10.45
N MET A 128 -14.54 22.45 9.27
CA MET A 128 -13.26 23.14 9.12
C MET A 128 -13.36 24.51 8.46
N ALA A 129 -14.34 24.71 7.59
CA ALA A 129 -14.41 25.87 6.73
C ALA A 129 -15.55 26.82 7.09
N VAL A 130 -15.33 28.09 6.80
CA VAL A 130 -16.37 29.09 6.70
C VAL A 130 -16.44 29.62 5.26
N PRO A 131 -17.55 30.25 4.84
CA PRO A 131 -17.61 30.87 3.54
C PRO A 131 -16.45 31.82 3.29
N SER A 132 -15.91 31.79 2.06
CA SER A 132 -14.81 32.63 1.65
C SER A 132 -15.12 34.12 1.82
N ALA A 133 -14.19 34.84 2.42
CA ALA A 133 -14.21 36.28 2.62
C ALA A 133 -13.39 37.04 1.57
N LEU A 134 -12.96 36.39 0.47
CA LEU A 134 -12.42 37.06 -0.70
C LEU A 134 -13.50 37.89 -1.36
N ASP A 135 -13.14 39.03 -1.89
CA ASP A 135 -14.07 39.84 -2.70
C ASP A 135 -14.28 39.23 -4.11
N ASP A 136 -15.17 39.82 -4.88
CA ASP A 136 -15.53 39.30 -6.19
C ASP A 136 -14.40 39.49 -7.21
N GLU A 137 -13.55 40.51 -7.03
CA GLU A 137 -12.40 40.80 -7.91
C GLU A 137 -11.29 39.75 -7.67
N GLU A 138 -10.92 39.49 -6.39
CA GLU A 138 -9.98 38.44 -6.00
C GLU A 138 -10.41 37.06 -6.53
N LYS A 139 -11.68 36.72 -6.37
CA LYS A 139 -12.25 35.45 -6.87
C LYS A 139 -12.20 35.35 -8.41
N GLU A 140 -12.50 36.46 -9.11
CA GLU A 140 -12.55 36.44 -10.58
C GLU A 140 -11.15 36.35 -11.19
N GLU A 141 -10.15 36.98 -10.60
CA GLU A 141 -8.75 36.81 -10.99
C GLU A 141 -8.33 35.33 -10.94
N VAL A 142 -8.57 34.66 -9.81
CA VAL A 142 -8.23 33.24 -9.66
C VAL A 142 -9.07 32.36 -10.60
N ARG A 143 -10.35 32.72 -10.86
CA ARG A 143 -11.18 32.00 -11.85
C ARG A 143 -10.67 32.17 -13.28
N LEU A 144 -10.13 33.31 -13.64
CA LEU A 144 -9.50 33.53 -14.95
C LEU A 144 -8.30 32.60 -15.11
N ILE A 145 -7.38 32.61 -14.15
CA ILE A 145 -6.21 31.73 -14.14
C ILE A 145 -6.63 30.25 -14.21
N PHE A 146 -7.64 29.86 -13.42
CA PHE A 146 -8.17 28.51 -13.45
C PHE A 146 -8.71 28.11 -14.82
N ARG A 147 -9.46 29.00 -15.50
CA ARG A 147 -9.97 28.75 -16.87
C ARG A 147 -8.83 28.60 -17.88
N ASP A 148 -7.78 29.41 -17.76
CA ASP A 148 -6.62 29.34 -18.64
C ASP A 148 -5.91 27.98 -18.50
N ILE A 149 -5.65 27.53 -17.25
CA ILE A 149 -5.04 26.22 -16.99
C ILE A 149 -5.94 25.07 -17.45
N VAL A 150 -7.25 25.14 -17.19
CA VAL A 150 -8.20 24.10 -17.65
C VAL A 150 -8.29 24.03 -19.16
N SER A 151 -8.11 25.15 -19.87
CA SER A 151 -8.16 25.17 -21.34
C SER A 151 -7.07 24.36 -22.03
N VAL A 152 -5.93 24.17 -21.37
CA VAL A 152 -4.78 23.37 -21.81
C VAL A 152 -4.65 22.03 -21.08
N ALA A 153 -5.42 21.81 -20.04
CA ALA A 153 -5.38 20.59 -19.25
C ALA A 153 -6.00 19.40 -20.00
N PRO A 154 -5.56 18.16 -19.71
CA PRO A 154 -6.26 16.96 -20.17
C PRO A 154 -7.72 16.95 -19.75
N GLU A 155 -8.59 16.29 -20.53
CA GLU A 155 -9.97 16.07 -20.11
C GLU A 155 -10.01 15.40 -18.72
N PRO A 156 -10.86 15.91 -17.80
CA PRO A 156 -10.95 15.33 -16.47
C PRO A 156 -11.50 13.91 -16.53
N PRO A 157 -10.99 12.99 -15.71
CA PRO A 157 -11.30 11.56 -15.85
C PRO A 157 -12.75 11.19 -15.44
N PHE A 158 -13.45 12.05 -14.70
CA PHE A 158 -14.77 11.73 -14.16
C PHE A 158 -15.81 12.84 -14.27
N ALA A 159 -15.52 14.04 -13.76
CA ALA A 159 -16.41 15.19 -13.80
C ALA A 159 -15.61 16.45 -14.17
N PRO A 160 -16.25 17.50 -14.69
CA PRO A 160 -15.56 18.75 -15.01
C PRO A 160 -14.78 19.30 -13.81
N TYR A 161 -13.62 19.89 -14.07
CA TYR A 161 -12.88 20.60 -13.02
C TYR A 161 -13.73 21.73 -12.44
N THR A 162 -13.79 21.81 -11.12
CA THR A 162 -14.58 22.81 -10.38
C THR A 162 -13.72 23.51 -9.37
N LEU A 163 -13.80 24.83 -9.30
CA LEU A 163 -13.06 25.64 -8.34
C LEU A 163 -13.96 26.15 -7.21
N LEU A 164 -13.57 25.95 -5.98
CA LEU A 164 -14.24 26.44 -4.78
C LEU A 164 -13.27 27.26 -3.92
N PHE A 165 -13.79 28.32 -3.30
CA PHE A 165 -13.06 29.14 -2.34
C PHE A 165 -13.57 28.91 -0.95
N ARG A 166 -12.68 28.73 0.03
CA ARG A 166 -13.03 28.55 1.44
C ARG A 166 -12.03 29.26 2.34
N ASP A 167 -12.54 29.86 3.40
CA ASP A 167 -11.68 30.24 4.53
C ASP A 167 -11.63 29.07 5.51
N ILE A 168 -10.43 28.46 5.64
CA ILE A 168 -10.19 27.31 6.50
C ILE A 168 -9.20 27.71 7.58
N THR A 169 -9.75 28.01 8.77
CA THR A 169 -8.96 28.44 9.91
C THR A 169 -7.91 27.38 10.30
N GLY A 170 -6.65 27.80 10.40
CA GLY A 170 -5.53 26.93 10.81
C GLY A 170 -4.92 26.10 9.68
N LEU A 171 -5.48 26.12 8.46
CA LEU A 171 -4.87 25.45 7.31
C LEU A 171 -3.83 26.35 6.59
N GLY A 172 -3.83 27.67 6.83
CA GLY A 172 -2.91 28.61 6.19
C GLY A 172 -3.05 28.66 4.65
N PRO A 173 -2.01 29.16 3.94
CA PRO A 173 -1.98 29.18 2.50
C PRO A 173 -2.01 27.76 1.94
N ASN A 174 -3.11 27.37 1.27
CA ASN A 174 -3.26 26.01 0.75
C ASN A 174 -4.24 25.92 -0.43
N ALA A 175 -4.06 24.91 -1.25
CA ALA A 175 -5.04 24.41 -2.19
C ALA A 175 -5.00 22.89 -2.21
N PHE A 176 -6.08 22.24 -2.54
CA PHE A 176 -6.11 20.79 -2.66
C PHE A 176 -7.22 20.30 -3.59
N ALA A 177 -6.89 19.26 -4.34
CA ALA A 177 -7.82 18.60 -5.24
C ALA A 177 -8.48 17.39 -4.58
N LEU A 178 -9.79 17.26 -4.80
CA LEU A 178 -10.60 16.09 -4.46
C LEU A 178 -10.65 15.10 -5.65
N PRO A 179 -10.96 13.82 -5.38
CA PRO A 179 -10.89 12.76 -6.38
C PRO A 179 -11.76 12.94 -7.63
N GLY A 180 -12.87 13.67 -7.53
CA GLY A 180 -13.83 13.87 -8.61
C GLY A 180 -13.51 15.06 -9.51
N GLY A 181 -12.59 15.96 -9.13
CA GLY A 181 -12.21 17.11 -9.92
C GLY A 181 -12.49 18.46 -9.24
N THR A 182 -12.98 18.45 -8.02
CA THR A 182 -13.17 19.67 -7.24
C THR A 182 -11.84 20.13 -6.65
N ILE A 183 -11.46 21.37 -6.90
CA ILE A 183 -10.27 22.03 -6.35
C ILE A 183 -10.72 23.10 -5.39
N ILE A 184 -10.21 23.04 -4.15
CA ILE A 184 -10.50 24.03 -3.10
C ILE A 184 -9.25 24.87 -2.89
N VAL A 185 -9.45 26.20 -2.94
CA VAL A 185 -8.41 27.19 -2.71
C VAL A 185 -8.76 27.94 -1.42
N THR A 186 -7.79 28.09 -0.51
CA THR A 186 -8.01 28.86 0.72
C THR A 186 -7.84 30.35 0.46
N ASP A 187 -8.63 31.17 1.16
CA ASP A 187 -8.51 32.63 1.12
C ASP A 187 -7.09 33.10 1.49
N THR A 188 -6.47 32.40 2.43
CA THR A 188 -5.09 32.67 2.87
C THR A 188 -4.08 32.47 1.72
N LEU A 189 -4.27 31.48 0.85
CA LEU A 189 -3.40 31.29 -0.32
C LEU A 189 -3.44 32.52 -1.23
N VAL A 190 -4.63 32.96 -1.61
CA VAL A 190 -4.83 34.08 -2.54
C VAL A 190 -4.24 35.37 -1.97
N ARG A 191 -4.47 35.63 -0.68
CA ARG A 191 -3.96 36.84 -0.01
C ARG A 191 -2.45 36.83 0.25
N THR A 192 -1.87 35.66 0.52
CA THR A 192 -0.43 35.52 0.77
C THR A 192 0.38 35.56 -0.51
N PHE A 193 -0.18 34.98 -1.59
CA PHE A 193 0.48 34.89 -2.91
C PHE A 193 -0.41 35.52 -3.99
N PRO A 194 -0.48 36.84 -4.05
CA PRO A 194 -1.30 37.55 -5.07
C PRO A 194 -0.68 37.48 -6.48
N ASP A 195 0.49 36.85 -6.65
CA ASP A 195 1.16 36.67 -7.94
C ASP A 195 0.38 35.63 -8.80
N PRO A 196 -0.14 36.04 -9.98
CA PRO A 196 -0.89 35.13 -10.87
C PRO A 196 -0.09 33.91 -11.30
N ASP A 197 1.23 34.04 -11.47
CA ASP A 197 2.10 32.93 -11.88
C ASP A 197 2.20 31.86 -10.78
N VAL A 198 2.26 32.27 -9.51
CA VAL A 198 2.26 31.36 -8.35
C VAL A 198 0.92 30.62 -8.26
N ILE A 199 -0.21 31.35 -8.37
CA ILE A 199 -1.55 30.76 -8.36
C ILE A 199 -1.71 29.78 -9.53
N ALA A 200 -1.23 30.11 -10.71
CA ALA A 200 -1.24 29.23 -11.89
C ALA A 200 -0.44 27.94 -11.64
N GLY A 201 0.75 28.05 -11.08
CA GLY A 201 1.58 26.91 -10.69
C GLY A 201 0.87 25.98 -9.69
N VAL A 202 0.22 26.53 -8.65
CA VAL A 202 -0.57 25.79 -7.67
C VAL A 202 -1.77 25.11 -8.31
N LEU A 203 -2.56 25.84 -9.10
CA LEU A 203 -3.75 25.29 -9.77
C LEU A 203 -3.37 24.21 -10.79
N GLY A 204 -2.30 24.40 -11.55
CA GLY A 204 -1.75 23.39 -12.44
C GLY A 204 -1.35 22.12 -11.71
N HIS A 205 -0.69 22.25 -10.55
CA HIS A 205 -0.31 21.13 -9.67
C HIS A 205 -1.55 20.38 -9.17
N GLU A 206 -2.61 21.06 -8.72
CA GLU A 206 -3.83 20.42 -8.25
C GLU A 206 -4.60 19.75 -9.41
N ILE A 207 -4.67 20.38 -10.58
CA ILE A 207 -5.25 19.77 -11.78
C ILE A 207 -4.48 18.50 -12.18
N ALA A 208 -3.15 18.49 -12.07
CA ALA A 208 -2.33 17.31 -12.32
C ALA A 208 -2.68 16.17 -11.37
N HIS A 209 -2.96 16.46 -10.09
CA HIS A 209 -3.43 15.43 -9.15
C HIS A 209 -4.78 14.82 -9.54
N VAL A 210 -5.68 15.59 -10.12
CA VAL A 210 -6.96 15.07 -10.62
C VAL A 210 -6.74 14.22 -11.88
N SER A 211 -6.02 14.74 -12.87
CA SER A 211 -5.79 14.05 -14.16
C SER A 211 -5.10 12.70 -13.97
N GLU A 212 -4.14 12.63 -13.05
CA GLU A 212 -3.43 11.41 -12.66
C GLU A 212 -4.18 10.55 -11.64
N ARG A 213 -5.37 10.98 -11.21
CA ARG A 213 -6.23 10.26 -10.25
C ARG A 213 -5.55 9.97 -8.91
N HIS A 214 -4.62 10.85 -8.47
CA HIS A 214 -3.84 10.64 -7.24
C HIS A 214 -4.74 10.56 -6.01
N GLY A 215 -5.77 11.40 -5.92
CA GLY A 215 -6.76 11.37 -4.85
C GLY A 215 -7.48 10.03 -4.78
N LEU A 216 -7.97 9.54 -5.92
CA LEU A 216 -8.69 8.26 -5.98
C LEU A 216 -7.79 7.06 -5.67
N LYS A 217 -6.55 7.04 -6.22
CA LYS A 217 -5.54 6.02 -5.88
C LYS A 217 -5.28 5.97 -4.37
N ARG A 218 -5.25 7.13 -3.71
CA ARG A 218 -5.06 7.26 -2.25
C ARG A 218 -6.25 6.69 -1.47
N VAL A 219 -7.49 7.02 -1.85
CA VAL A 219 -8.70 6.45 -1.25
C VAL A 219 -8.69 4.93 -1.31
N TYR A 220 -8.47 4.35 -2.48
CA TYR A 220 -8.43 2.90 -2.62
C TYR A 220 -7.26 2.24 -1.89
N ARG A 221 -6.10 2.90 -1.86
CA ARG A 221 -4.96 2.39 -1.08
C ARG A 221 -5.26 2.36 0.41
N SER A 222 -5.91 3.39 0.94
CA SER A 222 -6.31 3.44 2.35
C SER A 222 -7.29 2.34 2.68
N ILE A 223 -8.33 2.15 1.87
CA ILE A 223 -9.30 1.06 2.00
C ILE A 223 -8.60 -0.30 1.91
N GLY A 224 -7.72 -0.51 0.93
CA GLY A 224 -6.97 -1.76 0.76
C GLY A 224 -6.04 -2.06 1.92
N THR A 225 -5.31 -1.06 2.41
CA THR A 225 -4.44 -1.20 3.60
C THR A 225 -5.27 -1.54 4.82
N PHE A 226 -6.40 -0.85 5.01
CA PHE A 226 -7.33 -1.14 6.08
C PHE A 226 -7.83 -2.58 6.04
N LEU A 227 -8.31 -3.06 4.88
CA LEU A 227 -8.78 -4.43 4.71
C LEU A 227 -7.68 -5.48 4.99
N LEU A 228 -6.42 -5.18 4.64
CA LEU A 228 -5.28 -6.04 4.95
C LEU A 228 -5.01 -6.11 6.46
N VAL A 229 -5.03 -4.96 7.15
CA VAL A 229 -4.90 -4.91 8.61
C VAL A 229 -6.04 -5.67 9.28
N ALA A 230 -7.26 -5.47 8.79
CA ALA A 230 -8.45 -6.18 9.21
C ALA A 230 -8.32 -7.70 9.13
N LEU A 231 -7.84 -8.19 8.00
CA LEU A 231 -7.65 -9.63 7.76
C LEU A 231 -6.61 -10.23 8.70
N ILE A 232 -5.57 -9.47 9.05
CA ILE A 232 -4.47 -9.93 9.92
C ILE A 232 -4.87 -9.86 11.40
N ALA A 233 -5.51 -8.77 11.82
CA ALA A 233 -5.88 -8.53 13.21
C ALA A 233 -7.13 -9.31 13.66
N GLY A 234 -7.99 -9.73 12.72
CA GLY A 234 -9.16 -10.57 13.00
C GLY A 234 -10.36 -9.84 13.62
N ASP A 235 -10.21 -8.58 14.03
CA ASP A 235 -11.28 -7.72 14.53
C ASP A 235 -11.08 -6.27 14.09
N VAL A 236 -12.09 -5.72 13.44
CA VAL A 236 -12.01 -4.38 12.83
C VAL A 236 -13.15 -3.45 13.20
N GLY A 237 -14.10 -3.91 14.00
CA GLY A 237 -15.30 -3.16 14.31
C GLY A 237 -15.02 -1.69 14.74
N PRO A 238 -14.27 -1.44 15.82
CA PRO A 238 -14.02 -0.08 16.31
C PRO A 238 -13.19 0.79 15.35
N ILE A 239 -12.21 0.18 14.64
CA ILE A 239 -11.30 0.91 13.75
C ILE A 239 -12.01 1.35 12.46
N VAL A 240 -12.94 0.54 11.95
CA VAL A 240 -13.76 0.90 10.77
C VAL A 240 -14.65 2.09 11.08
N GLU A 241 -15.30 2.07 12.22
CA GLU A 241 -16.23 3.12 12.63
C GLU A 241 -15.50 4.46 12.80
N GLU A 242 -14.32 4.45 13.42
CA GLU A 242 -13.46 5.61 13.60
C GLU A 242 -12.90 6.13 12.26
N MET A 243 -12.43 5.24 11.36
CA MET A 243 -11.93 5.63 10.03
C MET A 243 -13.02 6.15 9.08
N LEU A 244 -14.22 5.59 9.14
CA LEU A 244 -15.35 6.05 8.32
C LEU A 244 -15.95 7.37 8.84
N LEU A 245 -15.88 7.60 10.15
CA LEU A 245 -16.33 8.83 10.78
C LEU A 245 -15.34 9.98 10.61
N GLU A 246 -14.05 9.68 10.52
CA GLU A 246 -13.01 10.69 10.30
C GLU A 246 -12.75 10.90 8.80
N GLY A 247 -13.61 11.62 8.08
CA GLY A 247 -13.30 12.16 6.74
C GLY A 247 -11.98 12.96 6.71
N ALA A 248 -11.49 13.42 7.87
CA ALA A 248 -10.16 13.97 8.12
C ALA A 248 -9.01 13.05 7.72
N LEU A 249 -9.18 11.71 7.74
CA LEU A 249 -8.12 10.77 7.36
C LEU A 249 -7.67 10.95 5.91
N LEU A 250 -8.58 11.27 4.99
CA LEU A 250 -8.25 11.49 3.58
C LEU A 250 -7.48 12.79 3.35
N LEU A 251 -7.67 13.79 4.20
CA LEU A 251 -6.90 15.03 4.18
C LEU A 251 -5.54 14.86 4.87
N SER A 252 -5.43 13.97 5.86
CA SER A 252 -4.21 13.76 6.66
C SER A 252 -3.21 12.80 6.02
N LEU A 253 -3.61 11.97 5.05
CA LEU A 253 -2.70 11.05 4.37
C LEU A 253 -1.86 11.83 3.37
N GLY A 254 -0.61 12.11 3.71
CA GLY A 254 0.37 12.73 2.82
C GLY A 254 0.46 11.99 1.47
N ARG A 255 0.66 12.73 0.40
CA ARG A 255 0.88 12.20 -0.95
C ARG A 255 2.26 11.55 -1.04
N SER A 256 2.44 10.58 -1.94
CA SER A 256 3.76 9.99 -2.12
C SER A 256 4.68 10.96 -2.85
N ARG A 257 6.00 10.92 -2.55
CA ARG A 257 7.01 11.75 -3.24
C ARG A 257 6.92 11.66 -4.76
N ASN A 258 6.69 10.46 -5.30
CA ASN A 258 6.58 10.26 -6.73
C ASN A 258 5.34 10.97 -7.32
N GLN A 259 4.22 10.97 -6.60
CA GLN A 259 3.01 11.68 -7.02
C GLN A 259 3.20 13.19 -7.00
N GLU A 260 3.96 13.70 -6.01
CA GLU A 260 4.28 15.14 -5.96
C GLU A 260 5.19 15.56 -7.11
N LEU A 261 6.26 14.80 -7.39
CA LEU A 261 7.15 15.08 -8.52
C LEU A 261 6.44 14.96 -9.87
N GLU A 262 5.48 14.03 -10.00
CA GLU A 262 4.65 13.89 -11.20
C GLU A 262 3.69 15.07 -11.36
N ALA A 263 3.03 15.49 -10.28
CA ALA A 263 2.14 16.64 -10.27
C ALA A 263 2.88 17.95 -10.55
N ASP A 264 4.07 18.15 -9.98
CA ASP A 264 4.91 19.29 -10.31
C ASP A 264 5.27 19.33 -11.80
N ARG A 265 5.78 18.21 -12.31
CA ARG A 265 6.17 18.14 -13.73
C ARG A 265 5.03 18.44 -14.69
N ILE A 266 3.85 17.89 -14.43
CA ILE A 266 2.66 18.12 -15.27
C ILE A 266 2.14 19.54 -15.04
N GLY A 267 1.99 19.96 -13.77
CA GLY A 267 1.39 21.23 -13.40
C GLY A 267 2.14 22.44 -13.91
N ILE A 268 3.49 22.44 -13.81
CA ILE A 268 4.29 23.54 -14.40
C ILE A 268 4.27 23.52 -15.93
N GLY A 269 4.11 22.35 -16.55
CA GLY A 269 3.87 22.26 -17.99
C GLY A 269 2.56 22.92 -18.38
N LEU A 270 1.47 22.65 -17.66
CA LEU A 270 0.17 23.29 -17.87
C LEU A 270 0.23 24.81 -17.65
N ALA A 271 0.90 25.27 -16.57
CA ALA A 271 1.09 26.69 -16.32
C ALA A 271 1.82 27.38 -17.48
N PHE A 272 2.88 26.77 -17.98
CA PHE A 272 3.63 27.30 -19.13
C PHE A 272 2.79 27.34 -20.41
N GLU A 273 2.06 26.25 -20.71
CA GLU A 273 1.18 26.19 -21.90
C GLU A 273 0.05 27.24 -21.86
N ALA A 274 -0.41 27.56 -20.63
CA ALA A 274 -1.38 28.63 -20.40
C ALA A 274 -0.76 30.03 -20.37
N GLY A 275 0.57 30.15 -20.53
CA GLY A 275 1.27 31.44 -20.66
C GLY A 275 1.85 31.98 -19.33
N TYR A 276 1.91 31.19 -18.27
CA TYR A 276 2.44 31.54 -16.95
C TYR A 276 3.90 31.07 -16.76
N ASP A 277 4.61 31.66 -15.78
CA ASP A 277 5.99 31.25 -15.51
C ASP A 277 6.07 29.85 -14.87
N PRO A 278 6.73 28.89 -15.50
CA PRO A 278 6.87 27.53 -14.97
C PRO A 278 7.71 27.42 -13.70
N GLU A 279 8.48 28.46 -13.32
CA GLU A 279 9.27 28.47 -12.10
C GLU A 279 8.55 29.11 -10.90
N ALA A 280 7.42 29.77 -11.12
CA ALA A 280 6.74 30.54 -10.07
C ALA A 280 6.36 29.70 -8.82
N LEU A 281 6.12 28.40 -9.00
CA LEU A 281 5.85 27.48 -7.88
C LEU A 281 7.07 27.37 -6.92
N VAL A 282 8.28 27.63 -7.38
CA VAL A 282 9.48 27.67 -6.53
C VAL A 282 9.40 28.83 -5.51
N HIS A 283 8.86 29.97 -5.92
CA HIS A 283 8.70 31.13 -5.01
C HIS A 283 7.74 30.81 -3.85
N LEU A 284 6.70 30.02 -4.08
CA LEU A 284 5.84 29.50 -3.04
C LEU A 284 6.66 28.68 -2.03
N PHE A 285 7.50 27.77 -2.51
CA PHE A 285 8.30 26.88 -1.65
C PHE A 285 9.39 27.62 -0.88
N GLU A 286 10.04 28.60 -1.49
CA GLU A 286 11.03 29.44 -0.82
C GLU A 286 10.39 30.25 0.30
N HIS A 287 9.25 30.87 0.05
CA HIS A 287 8.51 31.60 1.09
C HIS A 287 8.05 30.70 2.24
N LEU A 288 7.53 29.50 1.94
CA LEU A 288 7.07 28.55 2.95
C LEU A 288 8.22 27.94 3.77
N SER A 289 9.46 27.94 3.25
CA SER A 289 10.65 27.46 3.96
C SER A 289 11.20 28.45 4.98
N ASP A 290 10.94 29.75 4.78
CA ASP A 290 11.40 30.82 5.64
C ASP A 290 10.51 31.04 6.88
N ASP A 291 9.29 30.53 6.85
CA ASP A 291 8.35 30.64 7.97
C ASP A 291 8.64 29.55 9.02
N SER A 292 8.85 29.93 10.28
CA SER A 292 9.29 29.05 11.38
C SER A 292 8.24 28.01 11.85
N GLY A 293 7.06 27.97 11.21
CA GLY A 293 6.05 26.93 11.37
C GLY A 293 6.10 25.91 10.22
N VAL A 294 5.78 24.63 10.46
CA VAL A 294 5.58 23.68 9.37
C VAL A 294 4.35 24.14 8.60
N PRO A 295 4.48 24.73 7.40
CA PRO A 295 3.32 25.22 6.67
C PRO A 295 2.38 24.07 6.38
N SER A 296 1.08 24.30 6.44
CA SER A 296 0.07 23.29 6.18
C SER A 296 0.17 22.69 4.77
N TRP A 297 0.64 23.48 3.80
CA TRP A 297 0.99 22.99 2.47
C TRP A 297 1.99 21.83 2.53
N LEU A 298 3.05 21.93 3.35
CA LEU A 298 4.05 20.87 3.48
C LEU A 298 3.53 19.59 4.12
N SER A 299 2.50 19.69 4.96
CA SER A 299 1.86 18.52 5.57
C SER A 299 1.04 17.71 4.54
N THR A 300 0.46 18.40 3.56
CA THR A 300 -0.30 17.78 2.46
C THR A 300 0.57 17.46 1.24
N HIS A 301 1.69 18.19 1.04
CA HIS A 301 2.60 18.12 -0.12
C HIS A 301 4.07 18.00 0.32
N PRO A 302 4.51 16.82 0.78
CA PRO A 302 5.85 16.64 1.36
C PRO A 302 6.99 16.70 0.33
N ALA A 303 8.23 16.67 0.83
CA ALA A 303 9.48 16.46 0.08
C ALA A 303 10.01 17.68 -0.71
N LEU A 304 10.03 18.87 -0.11
CA LEU A 304 10.57 20.10 -0.74
C LEU A 304 11.99 19.97 -1.26
N ASP A 305 12.87 19.29 -0.55
CA ASP A 305 14.30 19.19 -0.88
C ASP A 305 14.54 18.59 -2.28
N GLU A 306 13.66 17.69 -2.72
CA GLU A 306 13.74 17.04 -4.02
C GLU A 306 12.91 17.79 -5.09
N ARG A 307 11.84 18.47 -4.70
CA ARG A 307 10.88 19.11 -5.60
C ARG A 307 11.44 20.38 -6.23
N VAL A 308 12.01 21.30 -5.47
CA VAL A 308 12.56 22.56 -5.98
C VAL A 308 13.60 22.32 -7.09
N PRO A 309 14.63 21.47 -6.91
CA PRO A 309 15.56 21.16 -8.00
C PRO A 309 14.88 20.47 -9.21
N ALA A 310 13.83 19.67 -9.00
CA ALA A 310 13.12 19.01 -10.08
C ALA A 310 12.31 19.99 -10.91
N ILE A 311 11.60 20.92 -10.27
CA ILE A 311 10.83 21.99 -10.93
C ILE A 311 11.77 22.84 -11.80
N ARG A 312 12.89 23.32 -11.27
CA ARG A 312 13.87 24.11 -12.03
C ARG A 312 14.37 23.36 -13.26
N ARG A 313 14.75 22.08 -13.14
CA ARG A 313 15.17 21.26 -14.29
C ARG A 313 14.08 21.13 -15.34
N THR A 314 12.83 20.94 -14.92
CA THR A 314 11.70 20.80 -15.83
C THR A 314 11.41 22.12 -16.54
N ALA A 315 11.40 23.25 -15.83
CA ALA A 315 11.22 24.59 -16.40
C ALA A 315 12.31 24.94 -17.40
N ASP A 316 13.58 24.65 -17.09
CA ASP A 316 14.70 24.81 -18.02
C ASP A 316 14.52 23.96 -19.28
N GLY A 317 14.10 22.72 -19.14
CA GLY A 317 13.80 21.83 -20.27
C GLY A 317 12.68 22.37 -21.17
N ILE A 318 11.60 22.88 -20.58
CA ILE A 318 10.49 23.51 -21.30
C ILE A 318 10.97 24.73 -22.09
N ARG A 319 11.70 25.64 -21.45
CA ARG A 319 12.25 26.86 -22.10
C ARG A 319 13.23 26.55 -23.23
N GLN A 320 14.00 25.46 -23.10
CA GLN A 320 14.93 25.01 -24.17
C GLN A 320 14.20 24.41 -25.39
N ALA A 321 13.11 23.68 -25.14
CA ALA A 321 12.32 23.07 -26.20
C ALA A 321 11.51 24.09 -27.03
N THR A 322 11.29 25.30 -26.50
CA THR A 322 10.49 26.36 -27.11
C THR A 322 11.34 27.40 -27.85
N ARG A 323 12.68 27.34 -27.74
CA ARG A 323 13.64 28.15 -28.48
C ARG A 323 13.98 27.53 -29.84
#